data_8cbb3f5b46d790465521b9a9eb06014e
#
_entry.id   8cbb3f5b46d790465521b9a9eb06014e
#
_cell.length_a   1.000
_cell.length_b   1.000
_cell.length_c   1.000
_cell.angle_alpha   90.00
_cell.angle_beta   90.00
_cell.angle_gamma   90.00
#
_symmetry.space_group_name_H-M   'P 1'
#
loop_
_entity.id
_entity.type
_entity.pdbx_description
1 polymer ?
#
loop_
_entity_poly.entity_id
_entity_poly.type
_entity_poly.pdbx_seq_one_letter_code
_entity_poly.pdbx_strand_id
1 'polypeptide(L)'
;MFVVAHGFTGAVDRPHVRRVARALTRYGAVVTFSFRGHGASGGRSTVGDREVLDLAAAVRWARELGHARVGTVGFSMGGSVALRHAALYEEATDAVVSVSAPARWYYRGTAPMRRLHWLVTRPEGRVVSRYGFRTRIHHRDWDPVPLSPVEAVPKIAPTPLLIVHGDADGYFPVDHPRMLAAAAADQGELWLEPGMGHAEHAASDELLGRIGEWVVGRAG
;
A
#
# COMPACT_ATOMS: atom_id res chain seq x y z
N MET A 1 8.62 11.09 -10.04
CA MET A 1 7.43 11.44 -9.20
C MET A 1 7.06 10.27 -8.32
N PHE A 2 6.53 10.55 -7.15
CA PHE A 2 6.00 9.52 -6.23
C PHE A 2 4.47 9.52 -6.26
N VAL A 3 3.87 8.34 -6.33
CA VAL A 3 2.43 8.15 -6.08
C VAL A 3 2.26 7.37 -4.77
N VAL A 4 1.67 8.03 -3.77
CA VAL A 4 1.56 7.47 -2.41
C VAL A 4 0.17 6.90 -2.18
N ALA A 5 0.11 5.61 -1.86
CA ALA A 5 -1.10 4.83 -1.59
C ALA A 5 -1.20 4.52 -0.09
N HIS A 6 -2.20 5.10 0.59
CA HIS A 6 -2.38 4.99 2.04
C HIS A 6 -2.93 3.64 2.50
N GLY A 7 -2.79 3.32 3.78
CA GLY A 7 -3.38 2.14 4.40
C GLY A 7 -4.91 2.20 4.55
N PHE A 8 -5.52 1.09 4.97
CA PHE A 8 -6.95 1.03 5.27
C PHE A 8 -7.31 2.07 6.35
N THR A 9 -8.44 2.76 6.19
CA THR A 9 -8.88 3.92 6.97
C THR A 9 -8.04 5.20 6.82
N GLY A 10 -7.00 5.20 5.97
CA GLY A 10 -6.25 6.38 5.59
C GLY A 10 -7.06 7.34 4.70
N ALA A 11 -6.56 8.54 4.50
CA ALA A 11 -7.05 9.55 3.55
C ALA A 11 -6.01 10.66 3.42
N VAL A 12 -6.08 11.45 2.36
CA VAL A 12 -5.12 12.55 2.09
C VAL A 12 -5.06 13.62 3.19
N ASP A 13 -6.13 13.77 3.96
CA ASP A 13 -6.22 14.74 5.05
C ASP A 13 -5.66 14.21 6.39
N ARG A 14 -5.30 12.93 6.47
CA ARG A 14 -4.74 12.35 7.69
C ARG A 14 -3.30 12.84 7.94
N PRO A 15 -2.95 13.21 9.19
CA PRO A 15 -1.63 13.76 9.51
C PRO A 15 -0.46 12.86 9.08
N HIS A 16 -0.57 11.54 9.29
CA HIS A 16 0.48 10.59 8.92
C HIS A 16 0.65 10.47 7.40
N VAL A 17 -0.43 10.52 6.61
CA VAL A 17 -0.33 10.52 5.13
C VAL A 17 0.30 11.82 4.63
N ARG A 18 -0.07 12.98 5.21
CA ARG A 18 0.56 14.27 4.90
C ARG A 18 2.04 14.30 5.28
N ARG A 19 2.42 13.68 6.41
CA ARG A 19 3.81 13.57 6.83
C ARG A 19 4.64 12.78 5.81
N VAL A 20 4.15 11.59 5.42
CA VAL A 20 4.78 10.78 4.37
C VAL A 20 4.97 11.59 3.09
N ALA A 21 3.90 12.23 2.60
CA ALA A 21 3.98 13.03 1.39
C ALA A 21 5.03 14.14 1.50
N ARG A 22 5.04 14.88 2.61
CA ARG A 22 6.01 15.95 2.86
C ARG A 22 7.45 15.42 2.93
N ALA A 23 7.68 14.27 3.55
CA ALA A 23 9.03 13.68 3.59
C ALA A 23 9.54 13.34 2.18
N LEU A 24 8.68 12.76 1.34
CA LEU A 24 9.03 12.36 -0.02
C LEU A 24 9.19 13.55 -1.01
N THR A 25 8.61 14.74 -0.72
CA THR A 25 8.80 15.92 -1.60
C THR A 25 10.24 16.38 -1.69
N ARG A 26 11.12 15.97 -0.78
CA ARG A 26 12.57 16.22 -0.88
C ARG A 26 13.23 15.49 -2.04
N TYR A 27 12.60 14.45 -2.55
CA TYR A 27 13.14 13.55 -3.58
C TYR A 27 12.41 13.70 -4.92
N GLY A 28 11.30 14.44 -4.97
CA GLY A 28 10.57 14.71 -6.19
C GLY A 28 9.12 15.10 -5.94
N ALA A 29 8.40 15.35 -7.02
CA ALA A 29 6.97 15.63 -6.93
C ALA A 29 6.20 14.44 -6.36
N VAL A 30 5.15 14.71 -5.57
CA VAL A 30 4.37 13.68 -4.88
C VAL A 30 2.88 13.86 -5.18
N VAL A 31 2.25 12.78 -5.61
CA VAL A 31 0.78 12.65 -5.71
C VAL A 31 0.29 11.82 -4.54
N THR A 32 -0.70 12.33 -3.83
CA THR A 32 -1.49 11.59 -2.84
C THR A 32 -2.96 11.63 -3.23
N PHE A 33 -3.68 10.58 -2.96
CA PHE A 33 -5.11 10.48 -3.22
C PHE A 33 -5.79 9.68 -2.11
N SER A 34 -7.10 9.82 -1.96
CA SER A 34 -7.88 8.94 -1.09
C SER A 34 -8.53 7.85 -1.92
N PHE A 35 -8.28 6.61 -1.60
CA PHE A 35 -8.94 5.47 -2.22
C PHE A 35 -10.47 5.58 -2.16
N ARG A 36 -11.16 4.90 -3.08
CA ARG A 36 -12.61 4.77 -3.07
C ARG A 36 -13.13 4.42 -1.69
N GLY A 37 -14.19 5.07 -1.29
CA GLY A 37 -14.80 4.85 0.03
C GLY A 37 -14.07 5.49 1.21
N HIS A 38 -12.87 6.06 1.05
CA HIS A 38 -12.09 6.67 2.13
C HIS A 38 -12.19 8.20 2.11
N GLY A 39 -12.25 8.80 3.29
CA GLY A 39 -12.30 10.25 3.45
C GLY A 39 -13.44 10.88 2.64
N ALA A 40 -13.10 11.82 1.75
CA ALA A 40 -14.04 12.52 0.87
C ALA A 40 -14.27 11.80 -0.48
N SER A 41 -13.47 10.77 -0.83
CA SER A 41 -13.62 10.04 -2.10
C SER A 41 -14.95 9.30 -2.19
N GLY A 42 -15.54 9.27 -3.38
CA GLY A 42 -16.76 8.53 -3.68
C GLY A 42 -16.63 7.01 -3.56
N GLY A 43 -17.70 6.30 -3.86
CA GLY A 43 -17.71 4.83 -3.91
C GLY A 43 -17.62 4.14 -2.55
N ARG A 44 -17.16 2.88 -2.58
CA ARG A 44 -16.97 2.01 -1.41
C ARG A 44 -15.67 1.22 -1.55
N SER A 45 -14.93 1.09 -0.47
CA SER A 45 -13.72 0.28 -0.41
C SER A 45 -14.04 -1.20 -0.57
N THR A 46 -13.28 -1.87 -1.40
CA THR A 46 -13.25 -3.33 -1.56
C THR A 46 -12.05 -3.95 -0.84
N VAL A 47 -11.37 -3.18 0.00
CA VAL A 47 -10.26 -3.58 0.87
C VAL A 47 -9.10 -4.22 0.09
N GLY A 48 -8.70 -3.57 -1.01
CA GLY A 48 -7.52 -3.93 -1.80
C GLY A 48 -7.81 -4.54 -3.18
N ASP A 49 -9.08 -4.81 -3.54
CA ASP A 49 -9.41 -5.33 -4.88
C ASP A 49 -9.51 -4.19 -5.91
N ARG A 50 -10.58 -3.41 -5.90
CA ARG A 50 -10.82 -2.35 -6.90
C ARG A 50 -9.99 -1.09 -6.66
N GLU A 51 -9.35 -0.96 -5.51
CA GLU A 51 -8.41 0.11 -5.21
C GLU A 51 -7.23 0.14 -6.18
N VAL A 52 -6.91 -0.97 -6.84
CA VAL A 52 -5.93 -1.02 -7.92
C VAL A 52 -6.27 -0.07 -9.07
N LEU A 53 -7.56 0.12 -9.37
CA LEU A 53 -8.02 1.05 -10.41
C LEU A 53 -7.81 2.52 -10.00
N ASP A 54 -7.90 2.81 -8.70
CA ASP A 54 -7.66 4.17 -8.19
C ASP A 54 -6.17 4.51 -8.27
N LEU A 55 -5.31 3.54 -7.93
CA LEU A 55 -3.86 3.69 -8.08
C LEU A 55 -3.47 3.83 -9.56
N ALA A 56 -4.04 3.01 -10.44
CA ALA A 56 -3.81 3.11 -11.88
C ALA A 56 -4.21 4.49 -12.44
N ALA A 57 -5.33 5.06 -11.97
CA ALA A 57 -5.73 6.41 -12.35
C ALA A 57 -4.74 7.47 -11.85
N ALA A 58 -4.24 7.34 -10.62
CA ALA A 58 -3.25 8.27 -10.06
C ALA A 58 -1.89 8.19 -10.79
N VAL A 59 -1.44 6.98 -11.15
CA VAL A 59 -0.21 6.76 -11.94
C VAL A 59 -0.37 7.34 -13.34
N ARG A 60 -1.48 7.07 -14.01
CA ARG A 60 -1.75 7.66 -15.34
C ARG A 60 -1.75 9.19 -15.27
N TRP A 61 -2.41 9.77 -14.29
CA TRP A 61 -2.41 11.21 -14.11
C TRP A 61 -1.00 11.78 -13.87
N ALA A 62 -0.17 11.09 -13.10
CA ALA A 62 1.23 11.45 -12.93
C ALA A 62 1.99 11.49 -14.26
N ARG A 63 1.76 10.52 -15.14
CA ARG A 63 2.31 10.48 -16.51
C ARG A 63 1.77 11.63 -17.38
N GLU A 64 0.47 11.90 -17.32
CA GLU A 64 -0.18 13.02 -18.05
C GLU A 64 0.36 14.39 -17.64
N LEU A 65 0.83 14.55 -16.38
CA LEU A 65 1.53 15.73 -15.91
C LEU A 65 2.97 15.87 -16.47
N GLY A 66 3.41 14.94 -17.31
CA GLY A 66 4.73 14.97 -17.98
C GLY A 66 5.86 14.29 -17.18
N HIS A 67 5.54 13.54 -16.11
CA HIS A 67 6.57 12.84 -15.36
C HIS A 67 6.97 11.52 -16.04
N ALA A 68 8.17 11.51 -16.63
CA ALA A 68 8.73 10.34 -17.29
C ALA A 68 8.99 9.16 -16.33
N ARG A 69 9.23 9.45 -15.05
CA ARG A 69 9.53 8.44 -14.02
C ARG A 69 8.55 8.53 -12.87
N VAL A 70 7.87 7.41 -12.56
CA VAL A 70 6.82 7.32 -11.55
C VAL A 70 7.06 6.10 -10.65
N GLY A 71 7.41 6.35 -9.38
CA GLY A 71 7.49 5.30 -8.36
C GLY A 71 6.23 5.27 -7.50
N THR A 72 5.75 4.06 -7.16
CA THR A 72 4.63 3.88 -6.22
C THR A 72 5.12 3.51 -4.84
N VAL A 73 4.59 4.16 -3.80
CA VAL A 73 4.88 3.85 -2.39
C VAL A 73 3.56 3.56 -1.68
N GLY A 74 3.33 2.29 -1.36
CA GLY A 74 2.10 1.84 -0.73
C GLY A 74 2.30 1.39 0.72
N PHE A 75 1.34 1.70 1.59
CA PHE A 75 1.36 1.37 3.01
C PHE A 75 0.22 0.41 3.36
N SER A 76 0.50 -0.69 4.05
CA SER A 76 -0.50 -1.68 4.49
C SER A 76 -1.40 -2.13 3.32
N MET A 77 -2.70 -1.85 3.35
CA MET A 77 -3.61 -2.08 2.21
C MET A 77 -3.07 -1.41 0.93
N GLY A 78 -2.58 -0.18 1.00
CA GLY A 78 -1.97 0.50 -0.14
C GLY A 78 -0.72 -0.21 -0.66
N GLY A 79 0.05 -0.87 0.21
CA GLY A 79 1.18 -1.74 -0.19
C GLY A 79 0.72 -2.96 -0.98
N SER A 80 -0.35 -3.63 -0.52
CA SER A 80 -0.97 -4.73 -1.28
C SER A 80 -1.50 -4.27 -2.65
N VAL A 81 -2.10 -3.07 -2.69
CA VAL A 81 -2.60 -2.48 -3.93
C VAL A 81 -1.44 -2.13 -4.87
N ALA A 82 -0.32 -1.60 -4.35
CA ALA A 82 0.85 -1.28 -5.18
C ALA A 82 1.47 -2.55 -5.80
N LEU A 83 1.60 -3.64 -5.04
CA LEU A 83 2.08 -4.93 -5.56
C LEU A 83 1.15 -5.47 -6.65
N ARG A 84 -0.16 -5.46 -6.41
CA ARG A 84 -1.13 -5.92 -7.42
C ARG A 84 -1.18 -5.01 -8.65
N HIS A 85 -1.06 -3.70 -8.45
CA HIS A 85 -1.02 -2.75 -9.56
C HIS A 85 0.16 -3.03 -10.49
N ALA A 86 1.37 -3.18 -9.95
CA ALA A 86 2.54 -3.48 -10.75
C ALA A 86 2.44 -4.83 -11.49
N ALA A 87 1.80 -5.83 -10.88
CA ALA A 87 1.56 -7.13 -11.50
C ALA A 87 0.49 -7.13 -12.61
N LEU A 88 -0.45 -6.19 -12.57
CA LEU A 88 -1.57 -6.12 -13.51
C LEU A 88 -1.36 -5.10 -14.64
N TYR A 89 -0.51 -4.11 -14.41
CA TYR A 89 -0.22 -3.01 -15.35
C TYR A 89 1.28 -2.97 -15.58
N GLU A 90 1.77 -3.83 -16.47
CA GLU A 90 3.18 -3.90 -16.85
C GLU A 90 3.71 -2.51 -17.27
N GLU A 91 4.92 -2.18 -16.84
CA GLU A 91 5.61 -0.92 -17.16
C GLU A 91 4.87 0.38 -16.74
N ALA A 92 3.77 0.27 -16.00
CA ALA A 92 3.05 1.47 -15.55
C ALA A 92 3.87 2.31 -14.55
N THR A 93 4.71 1.65 -13.75
CA THR A 93 5.57 2.28 -12.74
C THR A 93 7.01 1.83 -12.86
N ASP A 94 7.96 2.73 -12.56
CA ASP A 94 9.40 2.48 -12.70
C ASP A 94 10.03 1.91 -11.42
N ALA A 95 9.33 1.96 -10.29
CA ALA A 95 9.72 1.36 -9.03
C ALA A 95 8.49 1.15 -8.13
N VAL A 96 8.51 0.10 -7.33
CA VAL A 96 7.43 -0.26 -6.39
C VAL A 96 7.98 -0.41 -4.99
N VAL A 97 7.39 0.30 -4.04
CA VAL A 97 7.68 0.14 -2.61
C VAL A 97 6.41 -0.31 -1.87
N SER A 98 6.52 -1.40 -1.15
CA SER A 98 5.44 -1.96 -0.34
C SER A 98 5.84 -1.95 1.14
N VAL A 99 5.18 -1.13 1.95
CA VAL A 99 5.48 -0.97 3.39
C VAL A 99 4.40 -1.66 4.21
N SER A 100 4.78 -2.60 5.08
CA SER A 100 3.88 -3.33 6.00
C SER A 100 2.67 -3.98 5.31
N ALA A 101 2.83 -4.51 4.10
CA ALA A 101 1.75 -5.19 3.39
C ALA A 101 1.58 -6.64 3.87
N PRO A 102 0.34 -7.18 3.90
CA PRO A 102 0.13 -8.61 4.06
C PRO A 102 0.62 -9.38 2.82
N ALA A 103 1.11 -10.60 3.02
CA ALA A 103 1.39 -11.52 1.90
C ALA A 103 0.11 -12.25 1.44
N ARG A 104 -0.82 -12.49 2.35
CA ARG A 104 -2.02 -13.32 2.15
C ARG A 104 -3.28 -12.55 2.49
N TRP A 105 -4.35 -12.80 1.73
CA TRP A 105 -5.69 -12.39 2.12
C TRP A 105 -6.21 -13.20 3.32
N TYR A 106 -7.23 -12.70 3.97
CA TYR A 106 -7.96 -13.35 5.08
C TYR A 106 -7.12 -13.71 6.31
N TYR A 107 -5.91 -13.12 6.46
CA TYR A 107 -5.10 -13.34 7.65
C TYR A 107 -5.80 -12.83 8.91
N ARG A 108 -5.87 -13.67 9.96
CA ARG A 108 -6.54 -13.38 11.24
C ARG A 108 -5.66 -13.74 12.45
N GLY A 109 -4.37 -13.95 12.26
CA GLY A 109 -3.47 -14.43 13.31
C GLY A 109 -3.28 -13.45 14.48
N THR A 110 -3.44 -12.15 14.24
CA THR A 110 -3.26 -11.12 15.28
C THR A 110 -4.59 -10.53 15.75
N ALA A 111 -4.60 -9.95 16.97
CA ALA A 111 -5.79 -9.29 17.51
C ALA A 111 -6.22 -8.06 16.67
N PRO A 112 -5.32 -7.17 16.20
CA PRO A 112 -5.69 -6.10 15.29
C PRO A 112 -6.35 -6.61 13.99
N MET A 113 -5.82 -7.67 13.39
CA MET A 113 -6.41 -8.23 12.17
C MET A 113 -7.78 -8.86 12.39
N ARG A 114 -8.02 -9.51 13.53
CA ARG A 114 -9.37 -9.99 13.88
C ARG A 114 -10.37 -8.85 14.03
N ARG A 115 -9.96 -7.72 14.62
CA ARG A 115 -10.79 -6.50 14.73
C ARG A 115 -11.06 -5.89 13.35
N LEU A 116 -10.05 -5.83 12.48
CA LEU A 116 -10.19 -5.34 11.11
C LEU A 116 -11.17 -6.21 10.33
N HIS A 117 -11.07 -7.54 10.43
CA HIS A 117 -12.03 -8.45 9.79
C HIS A 117 -13.45 -8.20 10.28
N TRP A 118 -13.65 -7.98 11.59
CA TRP A 118 -14.96 -7.62 12.12
C TRP A 118 -15.48 -6.31 11.51
N LEU A 119 -14.64 -5.27 11.41
CA LEU A 119 -15.01 -4.00 10.76
C LEU A 119 -15.44 -4.17 9.31
N VAL A 120 -14.81 -5.07 8.58
CA VAL A 120 -15.06 -5.29 7.15
C VAL A 120 -16.29 -6.18 6.93
N THR A 121 -16.39 -7.29 7.66
CA THR A 121 -17.36 -8.35 7.34
C THR A 121 -18.71 -8.17 8.04
N ARG A 122 -18.76 -7.49 9.19
CA ARG A 122 -20.01 -7.34 9.97
C ARG A 122 -20.74 -6.03 9.65
N PRO A 123 -22.09 -6.04 9.59
CA PRO A 123 -22.86 -4.81 9.36
C PRO A 123 -22.54 -3.71 10.38
N GLU A 124 -22.45 -4.07 11.66
CA GLU A 124 -22.12 -3.14 12.75
C GLU A 124 -20.71 -2.59 12.59
N GLY A 125 -19.76 -3.44 12.21
CA GLY A 125 -18.38 -3.04 11.92
C GLY A 125 -18.32 -2.03 10.76
N ARG A 126 -19.11 -2.24 9.71
CA ARG A 126 -19.20 -1.28 8.58
C ARG A 126 -19.81 0.07 8.99
N VAL A 127 -20.76 0.08 9.93
CA VAL A 127 -21.30 1.32 10.52
C VAL A 127 -20.19 2.06 11.29
N VAL A 128 -19.44 1.36 12.15
CA VAL A 128 -18.29 1.91 12.87
C VAL A 128 -17.22 2.42 11.89
N SER A 129 -16.92 1.68 10.85
CA SER A 129 -15.96 2.09 9.82
C SER A 129 -16.41 3.37 9.11
N ARG A 130 -17.69 3.48 8.77
CA ARG A 130 -18.26 4.65 8.09
C ARG A 130 -18.17 5.92 8.93
N TYR A 131 -18.63 5.86 10.17
CA TYR A 131 -18.79 7.05 11.01
C TYR A 131 -17.57 7.34 11.88
N GLY A 132 -16.86 6.31 12.36
CA GLY A 132 -15.65 6.45 13.17
C GLY A 132 -14.40 6.69 12.35
N PHE A 133 -14.24 5.99 11.22
CA PHE A 133 -13.04 6.07 10.39
C PHE A 133 -13.24 6.78 9.05
N ARG A 134 -14.46 7.24 8.74
CA ARG A 134 -14.81 7.85 7.45
C ARG A 134 -14.48 6.93 6.26
N THR A 135 -14.70 5.60 6.46
CA THR A 135 -14.43 4.59 5.45
C THR A 135 -15.69 3.80 5.15
N ARG A 136 -16.16 3.87 3.91
CA ARG A 136 -17.36 3.16 3.43
C ARG A 136 -16.93 1.87 2.76
N ILE A 137 -17.26 0.75 3.37
CA ILE A 137 -16.86 -0.58 2.91
C ILE A 137 -17.97 -1.18 2.02
N HIS A 138 -17.57 -1.87 0.97
CA HIS A 138 -18.48 -2.65 0.12
C HIS A 138 -19.03 -3.84 0.90
N HIS A 139 -20.28 -4.19 0.65
CA HIS A 139 -20.98 -5.21 1.43
C HIS A 139 -20.87 -6.63 0.86
N ARG A 140 -20.42 -6.74 -0.39
CA ARG A 140 -20.26 -8.04 -1.07
C ARG A 140 -18.83 -8.53 -0.89
N ASP A 141 -18.69 -9.85 -0.79
CA ASP A 141 -17.39 -10.50 -0.84
C ASP A 141 -16.75 -10.37 -2.25
N TRP A 142 -15.47 -10.67 -2.32
CA TRP A 142 -14.78 -10.72 -3.60
C TRP A 142 -15.25 -11.92 -4.42
N ASP A 143 -15.60 -11.66 -5.68
CA ASP A 143 -15.98 -12.68 -6.65
C ASP A 143 -15.56 -12.20 -8.07
N PRO A 144 -14.52 -12.82 -8.67
CA PRO A 144 -13.59 -13.76 -8.05
C PRO A 144 -12.69 -13.14 -6.97
N VAL A 145 -12.10 -13.96 -6.11
CA VAL A 145 -11.06 -13.50 -5.16
C VAL A 145 -9.85 -13.02 -5.96
N PRO A 146 -9.39 -11.77 -5.74
CA PRO A 146 -8.25 -11.24 -6.48
C PRO A 146 -6.95 -11.93 -6.07
N LEU A 147 -5.94 -11.88 -6.95
CA LEU A 147 -4.58 -12.33 -6.62
C LEU A 147 -4.16 -11.75 -5.27
N SER A 148 -3.68 -12.61 -4.38
CA SER A 148 -3.05 -12.16 -3.13
C SER A 148 -1.73 -11.44 -3.43
N PRO A 149 -1.22 -10.61 -2.50
CA PRO A 149 0.05 -9.93 -2.72
C PRO A 149 1.20 -10.87 -3.06
N VAL A 150 1.29 -12.02 -2.39
CA VAL A 150 2.36 -13.01 -2.67
C VAL A 150 2.23 -13.65 -4.05
N GLU A 151 1.01 -13.82 -4.57
CA GLU A 151 0.79 -14.31 -5.95
C GLU A 151 1.04 -13.25 -7.01
N ALA A 152 0.90 -11.96 -6.65
CA ALA A 152 1.19 -10.84 -7.53
C ALA A 152 2.69 -10.60 -7.72
N VAL A 153 3.49 -10.75 -6.65
CA VAL A 153 4.92 -10.42 -6.63
C VAL A 153 5.73 -11.03 -7.78
N PRO A 154 5.60 -12.32 -8.16
CA PRO A 154 6.39 -12.88 -9.26
C PRO A 154 6.12 -12.23 -10.62
N LYS A 155 5.01 -11.50 -10.76
CA LYS A 155 4.60 -10.84 -12.00
C LYS A 155 5.07 -9.38 -12.09
N ILE A 156 5.80 -8.89 -11.11
CA ILE A 156 6.27 -7.50 -11.04
C ILE A 156 7.56 -7.31 -11.86
N ALA A 157 8.36 -8.36 -11.99
CA ALA A 157 9.59 -8.29 -12.78
C ALA A 157 9.32 -7.81 -14.22
N PRO A 158 10.17 -6.96 -14.80
CA PRO A 158 11.47 -6.50 -14.30
C PRO A 158 11.42 -5.23 -13.42
N THR A 159 10.25 -4.73 -13.04
CA THR A 159 10.14 -3.50 -12.23
C THR A 159 10.81 -3.68 -10.86
N PRO A 160 11.74 -2.78 -10.45
CA PRO A 160 12.37 -2.83 -9.14
C PRO A 160 11.34 -2.82 -8.00
N LEU A 161 11.50 -3.76 -7.05
CA LEU A 161 10.61 -3.94 -5.91
C LEU A 161 11.35 -3.80 -4.59
N LEU A 162 10.85 -2.94 -3.70
CA LEU A 162 11.29 -2.84 -2.31
C LEU A 162 10.15 -3.24 -1.37
N ILE A 163 10.42 -4.20 -0.52
CA ILE A 163 9.54 -4.63 0.57
C ILE A 163 10.11 -4.09 1.88
N VAL A 164 9.36 -3.25 2.57
CA VAL A 164 9.75 -2.68 3.87
C VAL A 164 8.80 -3.16 4.95
N HIS A 165 9.32 -3.59 6.10
CA HIS A 165 8.47 -4.08 7.17
C HIS A 165 9.12 -3.92 8.54
N GLY A 166 8.33 -3.53 9.53
CA GLY A 166 8.78 -3.42 10.90
C GLY A 166 8.74 -4.75 11.65
N ASP A 167 9.78 -5.10 12.38
CA ASP A 167 9.80 -6.33 13.18
C ASP A 167 8.88 -6.27 14.43
N ALA A 168 8.44 -5.06 14.83
CA ALA A 168 7.45 -4.82 15.86
C ALA A 168 6.02 -4.56 15.32
N ASP A 169 5.74 -4.93 14.05
CA ASP A 169 4.43 -4.79 13.44
C ASP A 169 3.39 -5.68 14.12
N GLY A 170 2.42 -5.06 14.82
CA GLY A 170 1.36 -5.77 15.54
C GLY A 170 0.24 -6.33 14.64
N TYR A 171 0.19 -5.95 13.36
CA TYR A 171 -0.81 -6.44 12.39
C TYR A 171 -0.30 -7.67 11.65
N PHE A 172 0.90 -7.58 11.08
CA PHE A 172 1.49 -8.64 10.26
C PHE A 172 2.86 -9.03 10.80
N PRO A 173 3.03 -10.27 11.30
CA PRO A 173 4.32 -10.78 11.70
C PRO A 173 5.31 -10.86 10.54
N VAL A 174 6.60 -11.02 10.86
CA VAL A 174 7.72 -11.01 9.90
C VAL A 174 7.68 -12.15 8.86
N ASP A 175 6.83 -13.16 9.03
CA ASP A 175 6.59 -14.18 8.00
C ASP A 175 5.97 -13.57 6.73
N HIS A 176 5.12 -12.52 6.86
CA HIS A 176 4.54 -11.85 5.71
C HIS A 176 5.58 -11.22 4.77
N PRO A 177 6.46 -10.30 5.22
CA PRO A 177 7.48 -9.74 4.32
C PRO A 177 8.47 -10.78 3.82
N ARG A 178 8.78 -11.82 4.61
CA ARG A 178 9.64 -12.93 4.15
C ARG A 178 8.98 -13.74 3.04
N MET A 179 7.66 -13.98 3.10
CA MET A 179 6.93 -14.62 2.01
C MET A 179 6.95 -13.77 0.74
N LEU A 180 6.75 -12.45 0.86
CA LEU A 180 6.81 -11.54 -0.29
C LEU A 180 8.22 -11.53 -0.90
N ALA A 181 9.26 -11.44 -0.08
CA ALA A 181 10.65 -11.46 -0.54
C ALA A 181 11.02 -12.79 -1.21
N ALA A 182 10.60 -13.92 -0.63
CA ALA A 182 10.82 -15.23 -1.26
C ALA A 182 10.11 -15.35 -2.62
N ALA A 183 8.92 -14.77 -2.76
CA ALA A 183 8.19 -14.75 -4.03
C ALA A 183 8.82 -13.81 -5.08
N ALA A 184 9.52 -12.76 -4.63
CA ALA A 184 10.27 -11.84 -5.50
C ALA A 184 11.60 -12.43 -5.99
N ALA A 185 12.10 -13.50 -5.36
CA ALA A 185 13.41 -14.07 -5.61
C ALA A 185 14.51 -12.97 -5.63
N ASP A 186 15.35 -12.95 -6.66
CA ASP A 186 16.43 -11.97 -6.79
C ASP A 186 15.97 -10.58 -7.31
N GLN A 187 14.68 -10.42 -7.60
CA GLN A 187 14.11 -9.18 -8.16
C GLN A 187 13.68 -8.16 -7.10
N GLY A 188 13.61 -8.55 -5.83
CA GLY A 188 13.12 -7.71 -4.75
C GLY A 188 14.12 -7.53 -3.62
N GLU A 189 14.14 -6.33 -3.03
CA GLU A 189 14.89 -6.04 -1.81
C GLU A 189 13.95 -6.12 -0.60
N LEU A 190 14.44 -6.68 0.51
CA LEU A 190 13.72 -6.70 1.78
C LEU A 190 14.47 -5.89 2.84
N TRP A 191 13.77 -4.87 3.38
CA TRP A 191 14.23 -4.13 4.55
C TRP A 191 13.36 -4.49 5.75
N LEU A 192 13.96 -5.14 6.75
CA LEU A 192 13.35 -5.35 8.06
C LEU A 192 13.84 -4.25 9.00
N GLU A 193 12.93 -3.39 9.45
CA GLU A 193 13.24 -2.22 10.26
C GLU A 193 13.06 -2.54 11.75
N PRO A 194 14.14 -2.53 12.52
CA PRO A 194 14.10 -2.86 13.94
C PRO A 194 13.22 -1.88 14.74
N GLY A 195 12.32 -2.42 15.56
CA GLY A 195 11.42 -1.63 16.40
C GLY A 195 10.32 -0.87 15.67
N MET A 196 10.28 -0.92 14.34
CA MET A 196 9.21 -0.27 13.58
C MET A 196 7.89 -1.04 13.79
N GLY A 197 6.83 -0.31 14.10
CA GLY A 197 5.45 -0.81 14.13
C GLY A 197 4.82 -0.87 12.75
N HIS A 198 3.52 -0.53 12.66
CA HIS A 198 2.74 -0.74 11.42
C HIS A 198 2.69 0.50 10.52
N ALA A 199 3.12 0.32 9.28
CA ALA A 199 2.87 1.18 8.10
C ALA A 199 3.24 2.67 8.30
N GLU A 200 2.46 3.57 7.69
CA GLU A 200 2.72 5.02 7.69
C GLU A 200 2.69 5.68 9.07
N HIS A 201 2.09 5.02 10.05
CA HIS A 201 2.08 5.52 11.44
C HIS A 201 3.44 5.36 12.12
N ALA A 202 4.17 4.31 11.78
CA ALA A 202 5.42 3.92 12.44
C ALA A 202 6.67 4.20 11.59
N ALA A 203 6.54 4.39 10.27
CA ALA A 203 7.67 4.75 9.42
C ALA A 203 8.29 6.07 9.85
N SER A 204 9.57 6.08 10.23
CA SER A 204 10.32 7.28 10.61
C SER A 204 10.61 8.17 9.40
N ASP A 205 10.92 9.44 9.64
CA ASP A 205 11.31 10.36 8.56
C ASP A 205 12.65 9.94 7.91
N GLU A 206 13.54 9.32 8.68
CA GLU A 206 14.78 8.71 8.18
C GLU A 206 14.49 7.56 7.22
N LEU A 207 13.61 6.63 7.60
CA LEU A 207 13.19 5.54 6.72
C LEU A 207 12.52 6.05 5.45
N LEU A 208 11.66 7.07 5.57
CA LEU A 208 11.02 7.70 4.40
C LEU A 208 12.05 8.36 3.48
N GLY A 209 13.13 8.92 4.05
CA GLY A 209 14.28 9.43 3.30
C GLY A 209 14.97 8.33 2.50
N ARG A 210 15.34 7.23 3.16
CA ARG A 210 15.95 6.05 2.50
C ARG A 210 15.08 5.47 1.38
N ILE A 211 13.75 5.39 1.62
CA ILE A 211 12.78 4.99 0.58
C ILE A 211 12.82 5.96 -0.61
N GLY A 212 12.84 7.27 -0.34
CA GLY A 212 12.93 8.30 -1.38
C GLY A 212 14.19 8.15 -2.24
N GLU A 213 15.35 7.99 -1.62
CA GLU A 213 16.63 7.74 -2.28
C GLU A 213 16.61 6.46 -3.12
N TRP A 214 16.08 5.37 -2.55
CA TRP A 214 15.97 4.10 -3.26
C TRP A 214 15.13 4.22 -4.54
N VAL A 215 13.94 4.85 -4.45
CA VAL A 215 13.06 5.04 -5.61
C VAL A 215 13.75 5.89 -6.69
N VAL A 216 14.42 6.98 -6.31
CA VAL A 216 15.14 7.83 -7.27
C VAL A 216 16.27 7.06 -7.95
N GLY A 217 17.01 6.26 -7.18
CA GLY A 217 18.14 5.49 -7.72
C GLY A 217 17.71 4.30 -8.61
N ARG A 218 16.51 3.74 -8.41
CA ARG A 218 16.02 2.59 -9.18
C ARG A 218 15.12 2.98 -10.35
N ALA A 219 14.44 4.12 -10.28
CA ALA A 219 13.64 4.65 -11.37
C ALA A 219 14.49 5.39 -12.43
N GLY A 220 15.82 5.25 -12.35
CA GLY A 220 16.82 5.93 -13.18
C GLY A 220 17.23 5.21 -14.44
#